data_f46c4118d7636729a5e8199c408e5804
#
_entry.id   f46c4118d7636729a5e8199c408e5804
#
_cell.length_a   1.000
_cell.length_b   1.000
_cell.length_c   1.000
_cell.angle_alpha   90.00
_cell.angle_beta   90.00
_cell.angle_gamma   90.00
#
_symmetry.space_group_name_H-M   'P 1'
#
loop_
_entity.id
_entity.type
_entity.pdbx_description
1 polymer ?
#
loop_
_entity_poly.entity_id
_entity_poly.type
_entity_poly.pdbx_seq_one_letter_code
_entity_poly.pdbx_strand_id
1 'polypeptide(L)'
;MSIGIVLAVAFGAAVAVGILAAFGRTHRSREGTFSGGALSFLGSASLSSFILVAAFLIAGSWSNLNTARGHTWDEARALNAAYTDADASTRPLLRSYVNDVIGPDFSAMTHGGSDPGTWAGLDAVRAHVQAEPDSPQRTTELSDLDDIYTKRQVRLADTSLSLPSPLYPALVGTGLLVLLYAPIAGLTFHRREAIALGLVGAVVGFGIYLVLHMTHPYTGPMHVTPVAYQQSLERFSQLSRQPS
;
A
#
# COMPACT_ATOMS: atom_id res chain seq x y z
N MET A 1 14.52 9.79 6.89
CA MET A 1 13.13 10.15 7.26
C MET A 1 12.57 10.96 6.11
N SER A 2 11.46 10.55 5.47
CA SER A 2 10.97 11.27 4.29
C SER A 2 10.47 12.66 4.70
N ILE A 3 10.74 13.67 3.87
CA ILE A 3 10.29 15.06 4.07
C ILE A 3 8.77 15.11 4.33
N GLY A 4 8.00 14.22 3.69
CA GLY A 4 6.55 14.10 3.90
C GLY A 4 6.15 13.77 5.33
N ILE A 5 6.88 12.90 6.04
CA ILE A 5 6.62 12.60 7.46
C ILE A 5 6.81 13.84 8.31
N VAL A 6 7.90 14.55 8.11
CA VAL A 6 8.20 15.78 8.87
C VAL A 6 7.11 16.82 8.65
N LEU A 7 6.67 17.02 7.40
CA LEU A 7 5.61 17.95 7.05
C LEU A 7 4.27 17.56 7.67
N ALA A 8 3.89 16.29 7.66
CA ALA A 8 2.63 15.82 8.25
C ALA A 8 2.61 15.98 9.79
N VAL A 9 3.71 15.66 10.45
CA VAL A 9 3.88 15.85 11.89
C VAL A 9 3.81 17.34 12.26
N ALA A 10 4.52 18.19 11.51
CA ALA A 10 4.53 19.63 11.73
C ALA A 10 3.14 20.24 11.47
N PHE A 11 2.45 19.81 10.41
CA PHE A 11 1.11 20.25 10.09
C PHE A 11 0.10 19.86 11.17
N GLY A 12 0.11 18.60 11.62
CA GLY A 12 -0.75 18.12 12.70
C GLY A 12 -0.53 18.90 14.02
N ALA A 13 0.73 19.15 14.36
CA ALA A 13 1.08 19.97 15.52
C ALA A 13 0.59 21.43 15.37
N ALA A 14 0.77 22.03 14.20
CA ALA A 14 0.33 23.39 13.91
C ALA A 14 -1.20 23.54 13.96
N VAL A 15 -1.93 22.57 13.42
CA VAL A 15 -3.41 22.53 13.49
C VAL A 15 -3.88 22.43 14.94
N ALA A 16 -3.28 21.57 15.75
CA ALA A 16 -3.65 21.41 17.16
C ALA A 16 -3.44 22.71 17.97
N VAL A 17 -2.27 23.34 17.80
CA VAL A 17 -1.96 24.62 18.46
C VAL A 17 -2.86 25.75 17.94
N GLY A 18 -3.16 25.78 16.63
CA GLY A 18 -4.06 26.74 16.02
C GLY A 18 -5.50 26.63 16.55
N ILE A 19 -6.02 25.42 16.70
CA ILE A 19 -7.32 25.14 17.32
C ILE A 19 -7.34 25.67 18.76
N LEU A 20 -6.32 25.37 19.55
CA LEU A 20 -6.22 25.84 20.93
C LEU A 20 -6.13 27.37 20.99
N ALA A 21 -5.37 28.01 20.10
CA ALA A 21 -5.25 29.47 20.04
C ALA A 21 -6.58 30.17 19.65
N ALA A 22 -7.33 29.58 18.73
CA ALA A 22 -8.60 30.12 18.25
C ALA A 22 -9.73 30.00 19.31
N PHE A 23 -9.84 28.80 19.92
CA PHE A 23 -10.95 28.49 20.81
C PHE A 23 -10.61 28.70 22.30
N GLY A 24 -9.37 28.57 22.71
CA GLY A 24 -8.94 28.74 24.08
C GLY A 24 -9.07 30.18 24.61
N ARG A 25 -9.17 31.18 23.72
CA ARG A 25 -9.42 32.58 24.09
C ARG A 25 -10.89 32.93 24.30
N THR A 26 -11.80 32.20 23.65
CA THR A 26 -13.24 32.48 23.70
C THR A 26 -13.93 31.82 24.91
N HIS A 27 -13.31 30.84 25.53
CA HIS A 27 -13.92 30.01 26.61
C HIS A 27 -13.75 30.61 28.03
N ARG A 28 -13.16 31.79 28.17
CA ARG A 28 -12.96 32.46 29.51
C ARG A 28 -14.26 32.81 30.24
N SER A 29 -15.43 32.66 29.61
CA SER A 29 -16.74 33.10 30.14
C SER A 29 -17.78 32.04 30.40
N ARG A 30 -17.48 30.74 30.23
CA ARG A 30 -18.47 29.66 30.49
C ARG A 30 -17.96 28.66 31.49
N GLU A 31 -17.96 29.06 32.77
CA GLU A 31 -17.94 28.12 33.89
C GLU A 31 -19.23 27.28 33.86
N GLY A 32 -19.09 25.95 33.69
CA GLY A 32 -20.02 24.99 34.25
C GLY A 32 -21.25 24.62 33.45
N THR A 33 -21.12 23.73 32.46
CA THR A 33 -22.29 22.95 31.96
C THR A 33 -22.01 21.45 31.76
N PHE A 34 -20.77 21.01 31.84
CA PHE A 34 -20.46 19.57 31.77
C PHE A 34 -19.81 19.08 33.06
N SER A 35 -20.25 17.92 33.56
CA SER A 35 -19.55 17.27 34.67
C SER A 35 -18.15 16.85 34.23
N GLY A 36 -17.13 17.00 35.06
CA GLY A 36 -15.76 16.62 34.74
C GLY A 36 -15.62 15.15 34.27
N GLY A 37 -16.51 14.27 34.78
CA GLY A 37 -16.58 12.87 34.36
C GLY A 37 -17.03 12.69 32.89
N ALA A 38 -18.03 13.43 32.41
CA ALA A 38 -18.51 13.35 31.03
C ALA A 38 -17.45 13.86 30.05
N LEU A 39 -16.73 14.94 30.40
CA LEU A 39 -15.62 15.44 29.58
C LEU A 39 -14.46 14.43 29.52
N SER A 40 -14.06 13.87 30.65
CA SER A 40 -13.01 12.85 30.67
C SER A 40 -13.37 11.61 29.82
N PHE A 41 -14.62 11.17 29.90
CA PHE A 41 -15.14 10.08 29.07
C PHE A 41 -15.08 10.44 27.58
N LEU A 42 -15.51 11.63 27.18
CA LEU A 42 -15.49 12.09 25.79
C LEU A 42 -14.05 12.09 25.22
N GLY A 43 -13.08 12.58 25.99
CA GLY A 43 -11.68 12.59 25.59
C GLY A 43 -11.12 11.19 25.38
N SER A 44 -11.37 10.30 26.35
CA SER A 44 -10.93 8.91 26.28
C SER A 44 -11.58 8.18 25.09
N ALA A 45 -12.89 8.35 24.89
CA ALA A 45 -13.63 7.74 23.80
C ALA A 45 -13.14 8.23 22.44
N SER A 46 -12.89 9.53 22.28
CA SER A 46 -12.38 10.12 21.03
C SER A 46 -11.00 9.58 20.68
N LEU A 47 -10.07 9.54 21.65
CA LEU A 47 -8.74 9.02 21.46
C LEU A 47 -8.76 7.51 21.12
N SER A 48 -9.54 6.73 21.86
CA SER A 48 -9.69 5.30 21.61
C SER A 48 -10.27 5.02 20.24
N SER A 49 -11.27 5.80 19.82
CA SER A 49 -11.87 5.69 18.48
C SER A 49 -10.87 6.01 17.37
N PHE A 50 -10.06 7.06 17.53
CA PHE A 50 -9.00 7.39 16.57
C PHE A 50 -7.97 6.27 16.46
N ILE A 51 -7.48 5.76 17.60
CA ILE A 51 -6.50 4.66 17.63
C ILE A 51 -7.07 3.41 16.97
N LEU A 52 -8.34 3.06 17.27
CA LEU A 52 -8.98 1.88 16.69
C LEU A 52 -9.12 2.00 15.17
N VAL A 53 -9.60 3.13 14.66
CA VAL A 53 -9.75 3.37 13.22
C VAL A 53 -8.38 3.38 12.53
N ALA A 54 -7.38 4.06 13.10
CA ALA A 54 -6.04 4.09 12.55
C ALA A 54 -5.39 2.70 12.52
N ALA A 55 -5.50 1.92 13.60
CA ALA A 55 -4.97 0.57 13.68
C ALA A 55 -5.61 -0.36 12.65
N PHE A 56 -6.94 -0.28 12.47
CA PHE A 56 -7.67 -1.07 11.48
C PHE A 56 -7.22 -0.72 10.04
N LEU A 57 -7.07 0.56 9.73
CA LEU A 57 -6.60 1.01 8.42
C LEU A 57 -5.17 0.59 8.14
N ILE A 58 -4.26 0.71 9.12
CA ILE A 58 -2.88 0.27 8.98
C ILE A 58 -2.80 -1.25 8.79
N ALA A 59 -3.54 -2.03 9.59
CA ALA A 59 -3.58 -3.48 9.46
C ALA A 59 -4.14 -3.93 8.10
N GLY A 60 -5.21 -3.30 7.63
CA GLY A 60 -5.79 -3.56 6.31
C GLY A 60 -4.82 -3.22 5.17
N SER A 61 -4.16 -2.06 5.22
CA SER A 61 -3.15 -1.66 4.23
C SER A 61 -1.96 -2.64 4.21
N TRP A 62 -1.50 -3.06 5.39
CA TRP A 62 -0.43 -4.06 5.51
C TRP A 62 -0.84 -5.41 4.92
N SER A 63 -2.08 -5.84 5.17
CA SER A 63 -2.63 -7.06 4.58
C SER A 63 -2.65 -6.98 3.06
N ASN A 64 -3.15 -5.89 2.48
CA ASN A 64 -3.17 -5.69 1.04
C ASN A 64 -1.75 -5.72 0.43
N LEU A 65 -0.80 -5.06 1.08
CA LEU A 65 0.60 -5.06 0.65
C LEU A 65 1.22 -6.46 0.66
N ASN A 66 0.97 -7.25 1.70
CA ASN A 66 1.47 -8.62 1.80
C ASN A 66 0.81 -9.54 0.78
N THR A 67 -0.49 -9.37 0.52
CA THR A 67 -1.21 -10.10 -0.52
C THR A 67 -0.61 -9.82 -1.89
N ALA A 68 -0.42 -8.55 -2.26
CA ALA A 68 0.17 -8.16 -3.53
C ALA A 68 1.62 -8.67 -3.69
N ARG A 69 2.41 -8.66 -2.60
CA ARG A 69 3.73 -9.33 -2.59
C ARG A 69 3.62 -10.83 -2.85
N GLY A 70 2.68 -11.51 -2.19
CA GLY A 70 2.42 -12.93 -2.38
C GLY A 70 2.13 -13.25 -3.85
N HIS A 71 1.22 -12.52 -4.48
CA HIS A 71 0.86 -12.72 -5.88
C HIS A 71 2.03 -12.43 -6.84
N THR A 72 2.90 -11.47 -6.51
CA THR A 72 4.14 -11.23 -7.28
C THR A 72 5.08 -12.45 -7.23
N TRP A 73 5.23 -13.08 -6.06
CA TRP A 73 6.00 -14.31 -5.91
C TRP A 73 5.34 -15.52 -6.57
N ASP A 74 4.00 -15.58 -6.58
CA ASP A 74 3.26 -16.66 -7.23
C ASP A 74 3.47 -16.65 -8.74
N GLU A 75 3.37 -15.47 -9.39
CA GLU A 75 3.67 -15.33 -10.83
C GLU A 75 5.15 -15.64 -11.13
N ALA A 76 6.08 -15.17 -10.29
CA ALA A 76 7.50 -15.48 -10.46
C ALA A 76 7.80 -16.99 -10.33
N ARG A 77 7.08 -17.72 -9.47
CA ARG A 77 7.18 -19.18 -9.37
C ARG A 77 6.64 -19.88 -10.62
N ALA A 78 5.50 -19.45 -11.15
CA ALA A 78 4.95 -19.96 -12.39
C ALA A 78 5.92 -19.75 -13.55
N LEU A 79 6.55 -18.57 -13.64
CA LEU A 79 7.59 -18.25 -14.63
C LEU A 79 8.83 -19.15 -14.50
N ASN A 80 9.25 -19.47 -13.28
CA ASN A 80 10.37 -20.37 -13.05
C ASN A 80 10.05 -21.82 -13.47
N ALA A 81 8.82 -22.29 -13.23
CA ALA A 81 8.35 -23.59 -13.70
C ALA A 81 8.32 -23.62 -15.23
N ALA A 82 7.62 -22.68 -15.85
CA ALA A 82 7.54 -22.55 -17.30
C ALA A 82 8.92 -22.48 -17.98
N TYR A 83 9.87 -21.73 -17.40
CA TYR A 83 11.23 -21.64 -17.97
C TYR A 83 12.00 -22.97 -17.86
N THR A 84 11.75 -23.75 -16.82
CA THR A 84 12.39 -25.06 -16.66
C THR A 84 11.91 -26.03 -17.71
N ASP A 85 10.60 -26.03 -17.95
CA ASP A 85 9.92 -26.95 -18.86
C ASP A 85 9.95 -26.48 -20.32
N ALA A 86 10.24 -25.20 -20.57
CA ALA A 86 10.32 -24.58 -21.88
C ALA A 86 11.47 -25.15 -22.73
N ASP A 87 11.21 -25.25 -24.01
CA ASP A 87 12.24 -25.57 -24.99
C ASP A 87 13.26 -24.42 -25.18
N ALA A 88 14.31 -24.70 -25.96
CA ALA A 88 15.38 -23.72 -26.20
C ALA A 88 14.88 -22.46 -26.95
N SER A 89 13.82 -22.58 -27.76
CA SER A 89 13.27 -21.46 -28.55
C SER A 89 12.32 -20.59 -27.74
N THR A 90 11.60 -21.15 -26.76
CA THR A 90 10.65 -20.46 -25.90
C THR A 90 11.35 -19.68 -24.76
N ARG A 91 12.46 -20.19 -24.23
CA ARG A 91 13.22 -19.56 -23.12
C ARG A 91 13.59 -18.10 -23.33
N PRO A 92 14.11 -17.66 -24.51
CA PRO A 92 14.39 -16.23 -24.74
C PRO A 92 13.15 -15.34 -24.68
N LEU A 93 12.00 -15.85 -25.15
CA LEU A 93 10.73 -15.13 -25.13
C LEU A 93 10.22 -14.94 -23.69
N LEU A 94 10.28 -15.97 -22.86
CA LEU A 94 9.96 -15.88 -21.43
C LEU A 94 10.87 -14.89 -20.70
N ARG A 95 12.16 -14.87 -21.02
CA ARG A 95 13.11 -13.89 -20.46
C ARG A 95 12.77 -12.47 -20.87
N SER A 96 12.41 -12.24 -22.12
CA SER A 96 11.96 -10.93 -22.62
C SER A 96 10.71 -10.47 -21.86
N TYR A 97 9.70 -11.34 -21.74
CA TYR A 97 8.49 -11.06 -20.99
C TYR A 97 8.79 -10.65 -19.53
N VAL A 98 9.71 -11.36 -18.84
CA VAL A 98 10.07 -10.99 -17.44
C VAL A 98 10.73 -9.61 -17.37
N ASN A 99 11.55 -9.23 -18.36
CA ASN A 99 12.11 -7.88 -18.42
C ASN A 99 11.02 -6.82 -18.62
N ASP A 100 10.01 -7.09 -19.47
CA ASP A 100 8.88 -6.21 -19.70
C ASP A 100 8.01 -6.06 -18.43
N VAL A 101 7.87 -7.14 -17.66
CA VAL A 101 7.23 -7.08 -16.33
C VAL A 101 8.00 -6.17 -15.39
N ILE A 102 9.33 -6.33 -15.27
CA ILE A 102 10.17 -5.54 -14.36
C ILE A 102 10.14 -4.03 -14.70
N GLY A 103 10.15 -3.69 -15.97
CA GLY A 103 10.23 -2.31 -16.45
C GLY A 103 8.86 -1.68 -16.70
N PRO A 104 8.33 -1.79 -17.92
CA PRO A 104 7.10 -1.08 -18.32
C PRO A 104 5.88 -1.46 -17.49
N ASP A 105 5.68 -2.75 -17.15
CA ASP A 105 4.47 -3.18 -16.46
C ASP A 105 4.44 -2.69 -14.99
N PHE A 106 5.55 -2.84 -14.24
CA PHE A 106 5.63 -2.27 -12.89
C PHE A 106 5.49 -0.75 -12.89
N SER A 107 6.04 -0.05 -13.91
CA SER A 107 5.83 1.39 -14.08
C SER A 107 4.36 1.74 -14.30
N ALA A 108 3.65 0.98 -15.14
CA ALA A 108 2.21 1.19 -15.37
C ALA A 108 1.38 0.91 -14.10
N MET A 109 1.75 -0.09 -13.31
CA MET A 109 1.06 -0.43 -12.06
C MET A 109 1.15 0.68 -11.00
N THR A 110 2.19 1.50 -11.01
CA THR A 110 2.26 2.69 -10.15
C THR A 110 1.18 3.73 -10.47
N HIS A 111 0.58 3.64 -11.65
CA HIS A 111 -0.52 4.49 -12.11
C HIS A 111 -1.88 3.76 -12.13
N GLY A 112 -1.95 2.58 -11.51
CA GLY A 112 -3.17 1.78 -11.41
C GLY A 112 -3.55 1.02 -12.69
N GLY A 113 -2.62 0.87 -13.63
CA GLY A 113 -2.83 0.17 -14.90
C GLY A 113 -1.91 -1.03 -15.11
N SER A 114 -1.89 -1.53 -16.34
CA SER A 114 -0.94 -2.53 -16.83
C SER A 114 -0.40 -2.08 -18.18
N ASP A 115 0.81 -2.52 -18.53
CA ASP A 115 1.37 -2.21 -19.84
C ASP A 115 0.81 -3.15 -20.92
N PRO A 116 0.19 -2.62 -22.01
CA PRO A 116 -0.32 -3.45 -23.10
C PRO A 116 0.78 -4.21 -23.85
N GLY A 117 2.00 -3.65 -23.92
CA GLY A 117 3.14 -4.29 -24.56
C GLY A 117 3.56 -5.57 -23.84
N THR A 118 3.51 -5.56 -22.51
CA THR A 118 3.79 -6.75 -21.68
C THR A 118 2.75 -7.86 -21.90
N TRP A 119 1.47 -7.51 -22.11
CA TRP A 119 0.45 -8.49 -22.51
C TRP A 119 0.76 -9.07 -23.90
N ALA A 120 1.06 -8.22 -24.88
CA ALA A 120 1.42 -8.65 -26.21
C ALA A 120 2.68 -9.56 -26.21
N GLY A 121 3.64 -9.31 -25.33
CA GLY A 121 4.80 -10.16 -25.11
C GLY A 121 4.41 -11.56 -24.65
N LEU A 122 3.51 -11.68 -23.68
CA LEU A 122 3.03 -12.99 -23.21
C LEU A 122 2.20 -13.71 -24.27
N ASP A 123 1.35 -12.98 -25.01
CA ASP A 123 0.60 -13.52 -26.13
C ASP A 123 1.52 -14.03 -27.26
N ALA A 124 2.64 -13.36 -27.51
CA ALA A 124 3.65 -13.81 -28.47
C ALA A 124 4.33 -15.11 -28.03
N VAL A 125 4.65 -15.27 -26.72
CA VAL A 125 5.14 -16.56 -26.18
C VAL A 125 4.13 -17.67 -26.47
N ARG A 126 2.86 -17.44 -26.15
CA ARG A 126 1.78 -18.40 -26.38
C ARG A 126 1.62 -18.76 -27.85
N ALA A 127 1.63 -17.76 -28.74
CA ALA A 127 1.53 -18.00 -30.18
C ALA A 127 2.72 -18.82 -30.72
N HIS A 128 3.92 -18.58 -30.17
CA HIS A 128 5.12 -19.36 -30.52
C HIS A 128 4.94 -20.85 -30.16
N VAL A 129 4.57 -21.13 -28.91
CA VAL A 129 4.33 -22.50 -28.44
C VAL A 129 3.18 -23.17 -29.20
N GLN A 130 2.11 -22.42 -29.55
CA GLN A 130 0.99 -22.95 -30.33
C GLN A 130 1.38 -23.33 -31.77
N ALA A 131 2.40 -22.69 -32.33
CA ALA A 131 2.90 -23.00 -33.67
C ALA A 131 3.78 -24.26 -33.71
N GLU A 132 4.21 -24.78 -32.58
CA GLU A 132 4.99 -26.03 -32.50
C GLU A 132 4.15 -27.26 -32.82
N PRO A 133 4.77 -28.34 -33.31
CA PRO A 133 4.10 -29.62 -33.51
C PRO A 133 3.47 -30.15 -32.23
N ASP A 134 2.36 -30.87 -32.37
CA ASP A 134 1.72 -31.53 -31.21
C ASP A 134 2.66 -32.48 -30.51
N SER A 135 2.87 -32.23 -29.22
CA SER A 135 3.75 -33.05 -28.37
C SER A 135 3.31 -32.91 -26.90
N PRO A 136 3.66 -33.89 -26.05
CA PRO A 136 3.47 -33.73 -24.62
C PRO A 136 4.18 -32.52 -24.05
N GLN A 137 5.34 -32.16 -24.58
CA GLN A 137 6.11 -30.94 -24.22
C GLN A 137 5.29 -29.68 -24.44
N ARG A 138 4.77 -29.51 -25.67
CA ARG A 138 3.91 -28.36 -26.01
C ARG A 138 2.68 -28.26 -25.09
N THR A 139 2.07 -29.41 -24.75
CA THR A 139 0.93 -29.43 -23.82
C THR A 139 1.30 -28.92 -22.44
N THR A 140 2.48 -29.31 -21.94
CA THR A 140 3.02 -28.83 -20.65
C THR A 140 3.28 -27.32 -20.71
N GLU A 141 3.98 -26.86 -21.74
CA GLU A 141 4.28 -25.41 -21.92
C GLU A 141 3.01 -24.55 -22.01
N LEU A 142 1.97 -25.01 -22.71
CA LEU A 142 0.69 -24.31 -22.75
C LEU A 142 -0.02 -24.26 -21.40
N SER A 143 0.08 -25.35 -20.61
CA SER A 143 -0.46 -25.41 -19.24
C SER A 143 0.26 -24.43 -18.31
N ASP A 144 1.59 -24.35 -18.41
CA ASP A 144 2.39 -23.41 -17.62
C ASP A 144 2.10 -21.97 -18.00
N LEU A 145 1.90 -21.70 -19.29
CA LEU A 145 1.48 -20.37 -19.75
C LEU A 145 0.09 -20.00 -19.20
N ASP A 146 -0.87 -20.93 -19.14
CA ASP A 146 -2.18 -20.67 -18.54
C ASP A 146 -2.08 -20.32 -17.05
N ASP A 147 -1.14 -20.95 -16.32
CA ASP A 147 -0.88 -20.56 -14.93
C ASP A 147 -0.27 -19.16 -14.84
N ILE A 148 0.70 -18.81 -15.70
CA ILE A 148 1.26 -17.45 -15.77
C ILE A 148 0.17 -16.42 -16.05
N TYR A 149 -0.73 -16.65 -17.03
CA TYR A 149 -1.86 -15.76 -17.31
C TYR A 149 -2.74 -15.55 -16.09
N THR A 150 -3.08 -16.64 -15.40
CA THR A 150 -3.90 -16.62 -14.19
C THR A 150 -3.24 -15.80 -13.08
N LYS A 151 -1.95 -16.08 -12.79
CA LYS A 151 -1.20 -15.36 -11.73
C LYS A 151 -1.03 -13.88 -12.08
N ARG A 152 -0.78 -13.58 -13.36
CA ARG A 152 -0.70 -12.18 -13.82
C ARG A 152 -2.03 -11.44 -13.61
N GLN A 153 -3.17 -12.04 -13.97
CA GLN A 153 -4.48 -11.41 -13.75
C GLN A 153 -4.73 -11.14 -12.27
N VAL A 154 -4.40 -12.10 -11.39
CA VAL A 154 -4.52 -11.93 -9.95
C VAL A 154 -3.65 -10.78 -9.44
N ARG A 155 -2.38 -10.71 -9.88
CA ARG A 155 -1.47 -9.61 -9.52
C ARG A 155 -1.98 -8.25 -10.01
N LEU A 156 -2.49 -8.17 -11.23
CA LEU A 156 -3.03 -6.93 -11.79
C LEU A 156 -4.31 -6.48 -11.05
N ALA A 157 -5.12 -7.42 -10.55
CA ALA A 157 -6.27 -7.10 -9.71
C ALA A 157 -5.85 -6.39 -8.41
N ASP A 158 -4.63 -6.61 -7.91
CA ASP A 158 -4.12 -5.94 -6.72
C ASP A 158 -3.95 -4.43 -6.90
N THR A 159 -3.85 -3.91 -8.14
CA THR A 159 -3.79 -2.47 -8.40
C THR A 159 -5.09 -1.76 -7.99
N SER A 160 -6.20 -2.50 -7.95
CA SER A 160 -7.51 -2.01 -7.51
C SER A 160 -7.77 -2.21 -6.02
N LEU A 161 -6.87 -2.88 -5.30
CA LEU A 161 -7.02 -3.06 -3.85
C LEU A 161 -7.00 -1.71 -3.15
N SER A 162 -8.09 -1.40 -2.51
CA SER A 162 -8.25 -0.19 -1.70
C SER A 162 -9.01 -0.52 -0.42
N LEU A 163 -8.81 0.30 0.60
CA LEU A 163 -9.60 0.20 1.82
C LEU A 163 -10.98 0.82 1.59
N PRO A 164 -12.02 0.39 2.35
CA PRO A 164 -13.35 0.95 2.24
C PRO A 164 -13.33 2.48 2.41
N SER A 165 -13.87 3.19 1.41
CA SER A 165 -13.83 4.65 1.34
C SER A 165 -14.39 5.39 2.58
N PRO A 166 -15.39 4.86 3.33
CA PRO A 166 -15.92 5.53 4.53
C PRO A 166 -14.92 5.62 5.70
N LEU A 167 -13.87 4.80 5.70
CA LEU A 167 -12.90 4.77 6.79
C LEU A 167 -11.96 5.99 6.79
N TYR A 168 -11.72 6.60 5.64
CA TYR A 168 -10.89 7.81 5.56
C TYR A 168 -11.53 9.02 6.25
N PRO A 169 -12.80 9.39 5.95
CA PRO A 169 -13.46 10.46 6.71
C PRO A 169 -13.64 10.09 8.19
N ALA A 170 -13.82 8.83 8.55
CA ALA A 170 -13.86 8.40 9.94
C ALA A 170 -12.52 8.65 10.65
N LEU A 171 -11.38 8.35 10.02
CA LEU A 171 -10.06 8.65 10.55
C LEU A 171 -9.85 10.15 10.77
N VAL A 172 -10.16 10.96 9.76
CA VAL A 172 -10.03 12.42 9.86
C VAL A 172 -10.98 12.99 10.90
N GLY A 173 -12.23 12.54 10.92
CA GLY A 173 -13.25 12.99 11.88
C GLY A 173 -12.88 12.66 13.31
N THR A 174 -12.44 11.44 13.59
CA THR A 174 -12.00 11.05 14.95
C THR A 174 -10.71 11.77 15.36
N GLY A 175 -9.75 11.97 14.44
CA GLY A 175 -8.56 12.78 14.70
C GLY A 175 -8.91 14.23 15.04
N LEU A 176 -9.86 14.84 14.31
CA LEU A 176 -10.34 16.18 14.59
C LEU A 176 -11.04 16.26 15.96
N LEU A 177 -11.86 15.27 16.31
CA LEU A 177 -12.49 15.20 17.65
C LEU A 177 -11.45 15.15 18.78
N VAL A 178 -10.35 14.40 18.61
CA VAL A 178 -9.25 14.37 19.59
C VAL A 178 -8.66 15.77 19.76
N LEU A 179 -8.43 16.52 18.68
CA LEU A 179 -7.86 17.87 18.75
C LEU A 179 -8.83 18.91 19.30
N LEU A 180 -10.12 18.81 18.98
CA LEU A 180 -11.17 19.71 19.47
C LEU A 180 -11.51 19.47 20.95
N TYR A 181 -11.24 18.27 21.45
CA TYR A 181 -11.49 17.95 22.86
C TYR A 181 -10.76 18.90 23.82
N ALA A 182 -9.51 19.25 23.52
CA ALA A 182 -8.69 20.09 24.40
C ALA A 182 -9.32 21.47 24.71
N PRO A 183 -9.73 22.27 23.70
CA PRO A 183 -10.43 23.53 23.97
C PRO A 183 -11.82 23.34 24.58
N ILE A 184 -12.55 22.25 24.24
CA ILE A 184 -13.87 21.95 24.84
C ILE A 184 -13.71 21.62 26.35
N ALA A 185 -12.61 20.94 26.72
CA ALA A 185 -12.28 20.66 28.12
C ALA A 185 -11.78 21.87 28.91
N GLY A 186 -11.72 23.06 28.27
CA GLY A 186 -11.33 24.31 28.93
C GLY A 186 -9.82 24.49 29.09
N LEU A 187 -8.99 23.75 28.34
CA LEU A 187 -7.55 24.00 28.28
C LEU A 187 -7.29 25.42 27.76
N THR A 188 -6.42 26.14 28.47
CA THR A 188 -6.06 27.51 28.12
C THR A 188 -4.75 27.54 27.34
N PHE A 189 -4.50 28.64 26.61
CA PHE A 189 -3.28 28.77 25.80
C PHE A 189 -2.07 29.09 26.70
N HIS A 190 -1.58 28.08 27.44
CA HIS A 190 -0.32 28.14 28.16
C HIS A 190 0.75 27.34 27.43
N ARG A 191 2.01 27.72 27.55
CA ARG A 191 3.13 27.05 26.84
C ARG A 191 3.15 25.53 27.01
N ARG A 192 2.93 25.05 28.25
CA ARG A 192 2.96 23.61 28.55
C ARG A 192 1.80 22.86 27.89
N GLU A 193 0.60 23.43 27.92
CA GLU A 193 -0.60 22.85 27.30
C GLU A 193 -0.51 22.89 25.77
N ALA A 194 0.04 23.96 25.20
CA ALA A 194 0.29 24.08 23.78
C ALA A 194 1.31 23.03 23.28
N ILE A 195 2.38 22.79 24.04
CA ILE A 195 3.36 21.75 23.72
C ILE A 195 2.71 20.36 23.78
N ALA A 196 1.96 20.06 24.86
CA ALA A 196 1.29 18.77 25.03
C ALA A 196 0.30 18.51 23.88
N LEU A 197 -0.55 19.49 23.55
CA LEU A 197 -1.50 19.37 22.45
C LEU A 197 -0.81 19.32 21.07
N GLY A 198 0.30 20.03 20.90
CA GLY A 198 1.15 19.95 19.73
C GLY A 198 1.71 18.53 19.50
N LEU A 199 2.13 17.85 20.58
CA LEU A 199 2.56 16.46 20.50
C LEU A 199 1.40 15.52 20.12
N VAL A 200 0.21 15.70 20.68
CA VAL A 200 -0.98 14.94 20.29
C VAL A 200 -1.30 15.17 18.81
N GLY A 201 -1.30 16.43 18.36
CA GLY A 201 -1.50 16.78 16.96
C GLY A 201 -0.46 16.17 16.02
N ALA A 202 0.79 16.11 16.46
CA ALA A 202 1.87 15.43 15.72
C ALA A 202 1.60 13.95 15.54
N VAL A 203 1.15 13.26 16.59
CA VAL A 203 0.78 11.83 16.55
C VAL A 203 -0.41 11.59 15.63
N VAL A 204 -1.47 12.44 15.73
CA VAL A 204 -2.64 12.36 14.86
C VAL A 204 -2.24 12.60 13.39
N GLY A 205 -1.46 13.64 13.12
CA GLY A 205 -0.97 13.95 11.77
C GLY A 205 -0.10 12.84 11.19
N PHE A 206 0.78 12.26 11.99
CA PHE A 206 1.59 11.11 11.59
C PHE A 206 0.72 9.88 11.26
N GLY A 207 -0.28 9.56 12.09
CA GLY A 207 -1.20 8.45 11.86
C GLY A 207 -1.98 8.61 10.55
N ILE A 208 -2.52 9.79 10.30
CA ILE A 208 -3.22 10.11 9.04
C ILE A 208 -2.27 10.01 7.84
N TYR A 209 -1.06 10.58 7.95
CA TYR A 209 -0.04 10.49 6.90
C TYR A 209 0.29 9.04 6.58
N LEU A 210 0.55 8.22 7.60
CA LEU A 210 0.92 6.81 7.41
C LEU A 210 -0.18 6.06 6.66
N VAL A 211 -1.43 6.22 7.08
CA VAL A 211 -2.57 5.58 6.42
C VAL A 211 -2.66 6.00 4.95
N LEU A 212 -2.62 7.31 4.66
CA LEU A 212 -2.74 7.82 3.29
C LEU A 212 -1.62 7.35 2.35
N HIS A 213 -0.42 7.08 2.89
CA HIS A 213 0.73 6.63 2.10
C HIS A 213 0.85 5.10 1.99
N MET A 214 -0.02 4.36 2.68
CA MET A 214 -0.06 2.88 2.61
C MET A 214 -1.28 2.36 1.83
N THR A 215 -2.06 3.24 1.21
CA THR A 215 -3.35 2.87 0.59
C THR A 215 -3.24 1.99 -0.63
N HIS A 216 -2.16 2.08 -1.38
CA HIS A 216 -1.97 1.33 -2.63
C HIS A 216 -0.70 0.48 -2.59
N PRO A 217 -0.77 -0.82 -2.93
CA PRO A 217 0.37 -1.73 -2.81
C PRO A 217 1.55 -1.39 -3.73
N TYR A 218 1.33 -0.73 -4.86
CA TYR A 218 2.37 -0.43 -5.85
C TYR A 218 2.86 1.02 -5.82
N THR A 219 2.34 1.87 -4.92
CA THR A 219 2.71 3.28 -4.82
C THR A 219 3.20 3.64 -3.42
N GLY A 220 3.89 4.79 -3.29
CA GLY A 220 4.33 5.30 -2.00
C GLY A 220 5.65 4.69 -1.49
N PRO A 221 6.03 5.04 -0.25
CA PRO A 221 7.33 4.65 0.33
C PRO A 221 7.43 3.16 0.72
N MET A 222 6.30 2.49 0.90
CA MET A 222 6.20 1.05 1.19
C MET A 222 5.42 0.38 0.06
N HIS A 223 6.08 0.11 -1.06
CA HIS A 223 5.46 -0.52 -2.22
C HIS A 223 6.05 -1.88 -2.53
N VAL A 224 5.33 -2.67 -3.30
CA VAL A 224 5.82 -3.93 -3.88
C VAL A 224 6.84 -3.60 -4.96
N THR A 225 7.99 -4.26 -4.90
CA THR A 225 9.08 -4.11 -5.85
C THR A 225 9.22 -5.36 -6.72
N PRO A 226 9.79 -5.29 -7.94
CA PRO A 226 9.92 -6.42 -8.85
C PRO A 226 11.01 -7.43 -8.46
N VAL A 227 11.40 -7.51 -7.18
CA VAL A 227 12.49 -8.38 -6.69
C VAL A 227 12.27 -9.85 -7.04
N ALA A 228 11.02 -10.35 -6.99
CA ALA A 228 10.69 -11.73 -7.34
C ALA A 228 11.09 -12.06 -8.80
N TYR A 229 10.84 -11.15 -9.73
CA TYR A 229 11.19 -11.33 -11.14
C TYR A 229 12.68 -11.18 -11.40
N GLN A 230 13.37 -10.29 -10.67
CA GLN A 230 14.83 -10.20 -10.72
C GLN A 230 15.48 -11.52 -10.31
N GLN A 231 14.96 -12.16 -9.24
CA GLN A 231 15.42 -13.49 -8.83
C GLN A 231 15.06 -14.57 -9.85
N SER A 232 13.92 -14.46 -10.55
CA SER A 232 13.60 -15.36 -11.67
C SER A 232 14.62 -15.23 -12.80
N LEU A 233 15.04 -14.02 -13.20
CA LEU A 233 16.08 -13.83 -14.20
C LEU A 233 17.44 -14.43 -13.78
N GLU A 234 17.78 -14.31 -12.51
CA GLU A 234 18.99 -14.97 -11.96
C GLU A 234 18.86 -16.48 -12.05
N ARG A 235 17.70 -17.03 -11.68
CA ARG A 235 17.42 -18.46 -11.80
C ARG A 235 17.46 -18.95 -13.24
N PHE A 236 16.88 -18.22 -14.18
CA PHE A 236 16.97 -18.51 -15.63
C PHE A 236 18.43 -18.58 -16.09
N SER A 237 19.26 -17.68 -15.61
CA SER A 237 20.68 -17.65 -15.94
C SER A 237 21.44 -18.85 -15.38
N GLN A 238 21.05 -19.36 -14.21
CA GLN A 238 21.61 -20.61 -13.64
C GLN A 238 21.20 -21.83 -14.45
N LEU A 239 19.90 -21.95 -14.79
CA LEU A 239 19.37 -23.06 -15.58
C LEU A 239 20.00 -23.13 -16.96
N SER A 240 20.24 -21.98 -17.61
CA SER A 240 20.89 -21.92 -18.93
C SER A 240 22.36 -22.31 -18.91
N ARG A 241 23.02 -22.36 -17.75
CA ARG A 241 24.43 -22.77 -17.60
C ARG A 241 24.62 -24.25 -17.24
N GLN A 242 23.54 -24.93 -16.85
CA GLN A 242 23.61 -26.36 -16.58
C GLN A 242 23.67 -27.12 -17.92
N PRO A 243 24.73 -27.91 -18.20
CA PRO A 243 24.71 -28.76 -19.37
C PRO A 243 23.60 -29.79 -19.24
N SER A 244 22.79 -29.94 -20.28
CA SER A 244 21.79 -31.00 -20.45
C SER A 244 22.39 -32.40 -20.47
#